data_11fc08e9db4b67db3ffac6a637b2223e
#
_entry.id   11fc08e9db4b67db3ffac6a637b2223e
#
_cell.length_a   1.000
_cell.length_b   1.000
_cell.length_c   1.000
_cell.angle_alpha   90.00
_cell.angle_beta   90.00
_cell.angle_gamma   90.00
#
_symmetry.space_group_name_H-M   'P 1'
#
loop_
_entity.id
_entity.type
_entity.pdbx_description
1 polymer ?
#
loop_
_entity_poly.entity_id
_entity_poly.type
_entity_poly.pdbx_seq_one_letter_code
_entity_poly.pdbx_strand_id
1 'polypeptide(L)'
;MNQAKHPPLTTGSTPAAGRSCPASSTPTPTWSSPATARRSSTPACRAAATAPAASARPSPPPGAATDGQLEANLTRFLAEALRQGTTTFETKSGYGLTVEDEARALRVAAAHTEEVTYLGAHIVAPEYAEDPAAYVELVTGEMLDACAPHARWIDVFCEKGAFDGDQARAILTAGKAKGLHPRIHANQLSHGPGVQLAVELDAASADHCTHLTDADVDALANGSTVATLLPGAEFSTRAEWPDARRLLDAGVTVALSTDCNPGSSFTSSVPFCVALAVRDMGMTPDEAVWSATAGGAAALRRTDIGRLTPGARADLTLLDAPSHVHLAYRPGVPLVAGVWRNGTRVV
;
A
#
# COMPACT_ATOMS: atom_id res chain seq x y z
N MET A 1 -24.94 -41.30 -26.76
CA MET A 1 -25.99 -42.20 -26.17
C MET A 1 -25.56 -42.51 -24.74
N ASN A 2 -26.09 -41.85 -23.83
CA ASN A 2 -26.75 -42.26 -22.59
C ASN A 2 -26.94 -41.07 -21.69
N GLN A 3 -28.21 -40.65 -21.61
CA GLN A 3 -28.73 -39.65 -20.65
C GLN A 3 -28.99 -40.39 -19.33
N ALA A 4 -28.53 -39.87 -18.21
CA ALA A 4 -29.00 -40.24 -16.90
C ALA A 4 -29.83 -39.11 -16.29
N LYS A 5 -31.08 -39.45 -15.99
CA LYS A 5 -32.21 -38.59 -15.56
C LYS A 5 -32.06 -38.21 -14.09
N HIS A 6 -32.39 -36.95 -13.76
CA HIS A 6 -32.70 -36.49 -12.40
C HIS A 6 -34.07 -37.01 -11.90
N PRO A 7 -34.22 -37.34 -10.62
CA PRO A 7 -35.53 -37.54 -10.01
C PRO A 7 -36.10 -36.21 -9.46
N PRO A 8 -37.46 -36.11 -9.29
CA PRO A 8 -38.15 -34.88 -9.01
C PRO A 8 -38.29 -34.57 -7.50
N LEU A 9 -38.38 -33.25 -7.22
CA LEU A 9 -38.68 -32.67 -5.92
C LEU A 9 -40.14 -33.02 -5.50
N THR A 10 -40.30 -33.56 -4.31
CA THR A 10 -41.62 -33.70 -3.65
C THR A 10 -41.86 -32.53 -2.70
N THR A 11 -42.96 -31.84 -2.94
CA THR A 11 -43.57 -30.85 -2.04
C THR A 11 -44.27 -31.55 -0.85
N GLY A 12 -44.00 -31.09 0.35
CA GLY A 12 -44.71 -31.51 1.57
C GLY A 12 -45.05 -30.31 2.43
N SER A 13 -46.32 -30.15 2.65
CA SER A 13 -47.05 -29.05 3.31
C SER A 13 -46.84 -28.96 4.82
N THR A 14 -46.99 -27.70 5.32
CA THR A 14 -47.11 -27.24 6.71
C THR A 14 -48.27 -27.93 7.47
N PRO A 15 -48.20 -27.98 8.84
CA PRO A 15 -49.08 -27.07 9.55
C PRO A 15 -48.49 -26.34 10.77
N ALA A 16 -49.13 -25.21 11.06
CA ALA A 16 -48.90 -24.31 12.15
C ALA A 16 -49.28 -24.90 13.53
N ALA A 17 -48.46 -24.54 14.54
CA ALA A 17 -48.96 -24.48 15.92
C ALA A 17 -48.17 -23.41 16.68
N GLY A 18 -48.85 -22.35 17.09
CA GLY A 18 -48.33 -21.27 17.89
C GLY A 18 -48.01 -21.70 19.32
N ARG A 19 -46.93 -21.15 19.88
CA ARG A 19 -46.74 -20.97 21.32
C ARG A 19 -46.14 -19.59 21.56
N SER A 20 -46.95 -18.78 22.25
CA SER A 20 -46.57 -17.51 22.86
C SER A 20 -45.52 -17.73 23.94
N CYS A 21 -44.39 -17.03 23.87
CA CYS A 21 -43.48 -16.82 24.99
C CYS A 21 -43.72 -15.43 25.59
N PRO A 22 -43.72 -15.30 26.92
CA PRO A 22 -43.99 -14.03 27.58
C PRO A 22 -42.82 -13.09 27.50
N ALA A 23 -43.11 -11.80 27.34
CA ALA A 23 -42.16 -10.71 27.40
C ALA A 23 -41.50 -10.64 28.77
N SER A 24 -40.17 -10.82 28.84
CA SER A 24 -39.40 -10.43 29.99
C SER A 24 -38.88 -9.02 29.76
N SER A 25 -39.40 -8.10 30.52
CA SER A 25 -38.93 -6.73 30.66
C SER A 25 -37.58 -6.72 31.37
N THR A 26 -36.49 -6.39 30.68
CA THR A 26 -35.23 -5.97 31.27
C THR A 26 -35.08 -4.46 31.13
N PRO A 27 -34.75 -3.72 32.21
CA PRO A 27 -34.69 -2.28 32.16
C PRO A 27 -33.46 -1.83 31.41
N THR A 28 -33.67 -0.91 30.47
CA THR A 28 -32.66 -0.14 29.80
C THR A 28 -31.90 0.70 30.82
N PRO A 29 -30.56 0.65 30.90
CA PRO A 29 -29.84 1.62 31.72
C PRO A 29 -29.84 2.97 31.01
N THR A 30 -30.57 3.91 31.60
CA THR A 30 -30.50 5.32 31.27
C THR A 30 -29.14 5.85 31.69
N TRP A 31 -28.30 6.18 30.72
CA TRP A 31 -27.10 6.97 30.98
C TRP A 31 -27.50 8.43 31.13
N SER A 32 -27.59 8.86 32.38
CA SER A 32 -27.64 10.28 32.72
C SER A 32 -26.27 10.89 32.50
N SER A 33 -26.18 11.82 31.55
CA SER A 33 -25.01 12.68 31.36
C SER A 33 -24.84 13.68 32.52
N PRO A 34 -23.66 13.82 33.10
CA PRO A 34 -23.26 15.09 33.66
C PRO A 34 -22.58 15.94 32.55
N ALA A 35 -23.16 17.07 32.29
CA ALA A 35 -22.56 18.14 31.51
C ALA A 35 -21.25 18.57 32.21
N THR A 36 -20.23 18.76 31.41
CA THR A 36 -18.98 19.51 31.42
C THR A 36 -17.78 18.63 31.04
N ALA A 37 -17.77 18.14 29.80
CA ALA A 37 -16.50 17.82 29.15
C ALA A 37 -16.15 19.02 28.27
N ARG A 38 -15.13 19.75 28.67
CA ARG A 38 -14.46 20.75 27.83
C ARG A 38 -14.16 20.12 26.48
N ARG A 39 -14.63 20.75 25.41
CA ARG A 39 -14.24 20.44 24.04
C ARG A 39 -12.74 20.67 23.91
N SER A 40 -11.94 19.64 24.11
CA SER A 40 -10.64 19.58 23.48
C SER A 40 -10.89 19.20 22.03
N SER A 41 -11.11 20.20 21.19
CA SER A 41 -11.04 20.06 19.77
C SER A 41 -9.61 19.70 19.40
N THR A 42 -9.34 18.43 19.21
CA THR A 42 -8.13 17.97 18.55
C THR A 42 -8.27 18.40 17.07
N PRO A 43 -7.39 19.25 16.52
CA PRO A 43 -7.50 19.74 15.16
C PRO A 43 -7.05 18.71 14.10
N ALA A 44 -6.95 17.43 14.44
CA ALA A 44 -6.34 16.41 13.60
C ALA A 44 -7.24 15.81 12.50
N CYS A 45 -8.52 16.21 12.40
CA CYS A 45 -9.45 15.66 11.39
C CYS A 45 -10.04 16.68 10.42
N ARG A 46 -9.41 17.84 10.28
CA ARG A 46 -9.72 18.77 9.21
C ARG A 46 -8.45 19.08 8.42
N ALA A 47 -7.95 18.10 7.70
CA ALA A 47 -7.07 18.37 6.59
C ALA A 47 -7.93 18.92 5.48
N ALA A 48 -7.81 20.22 5.19
CA ALA A 48 -8.24 20.77 3.94
C ALA A 48 -7.45 20.05 2.84
N ALA A 49 -8.15 19.53 1.84
CA ALA A 49 -7.56 19.07 0.60
C ALA A 49 -6.92 20.27 -0.09
N THR A 50 -5.65 20.55 0.16
CA THR A 50 -4.79 21.45 -0.65
C THR A 50 -3.42 21.66 -0.01
N ALA A 51 -2.69 20.61 0.27
CA ALA A 51 -1.24 20.66 0.31
C ALA A 51 -0.75 19.24 0.13
N PRO A 52 0.41 18.98 -0.52
CA PRO A 52 1.08 17.71 -0.31
C PRO A 52 1.14 17.53 1.19
N ALA A 53 0.64 16.41 1.69
CA ALA A 53 0.50 16.20 3.12
C ALA A 53 1.89 16.24 3.74
N ALA A 54 2.33 17.45 4.09
CA ALA A 54 3.42 17.63 5.03
C ALA A 54 2.94 16.92 6.27
N SER A 55 3.42 15.69 6.45
CA SER A 55 3.06 14.78 7.51
C SER A 55 2.99 15.55 8.82
N ALA A 56 1.80 15.65 9.38
CA ALA A 56 1.64 16.14 10.74
C ALA A 56 2.41 15.17 11.64
N ARG A 57 3.54 15.60 12.12
CA ARG A 57 4.48 14.81 12.92
C ARG A 57 3.89 14.32 14.22
N PRO A 58 4.19 13.07 14.56
CA PRO A 58 4.51 12.73 15.94
C PRO A 58 5.83 11.95 16.12
N SER A 59 6.70 11.91 15.12
CA SER A 59 8.05 11.36 15.31
C SER A 59 9.10 12.48 15.18
N PRO A 60 10.20 12.43 15.95
CA PRO A 60 11.29 13.36 15.73
C PRO A 60 11.76 13.24 14.26
N PRO A 61 12.28 14.33 13.67
CA PRO A 61 12.85 14.26 12.32
C PRO A 61 13.88 13.14 12.28
N PRO A 62 14.01 12.42 11.12
CA PRO A 62 14.95 11.31 10.98
C PRO A 62 16.36 11.64 11.49
N GLY A 63 16.85 12.86 11.28
CA GLY A 63 18.13 13.33 11.81
C GLY A 63 18.26 13.42 13.34
N ALA A 64 17.14 13.45 14.06
CA ALA A 64 17.17 13.47 15.54
C ALA A 64 17.08 12.08 16.18
N ALA A 65 16.71 11.03 15.42
CA ALA A 65 16.62 9.67 15.92
C ALA A 65 17.98 8.96 15.85
N THR A 66 18.29 8.11 16.81
CA THR A 66 19.48 7.22 16.74
C THR A 66 19.21 6.05 15.79
N ASP A 67 20.27 5.39 15.27
CA ASP A 67 20.13 4.19 14.43
C ASP A 67 19.31 3.11 15.14
N GLY A 68 19.56 2.87 16.43
CA GLY A 68 18.78 1.92 17.20
C GLY A 68 17.30 2.28 17.34
N GLN A 69 16.93 3.57 17.33
CA GLN A 69 15.53 3.99 17.33
C GLN A 69 14.87 3.77 15.97
N LEU A 70 15.59 4.04 14.87
CA LEU A 70 15.12 3.77 13.51
C LEU A 70 14.90 2.27 13.29
N GLU A 71 15.89 1.46 13.67
CA GLU A 71 15.83 0.00 13.60
C GLU A 71 14.69 -0.60 14.45
N ALA A 72 14.53 -0.12 15.69
CA ALA A 72 13.44 -0.57 16.56
C ALA A 72 12.05 -0.23 16.00
N ASN A 73 11.90 0.94 15.40
CA ASN A 73 10.67 1.33 14.71
C ASN A 73 10.40 0.44 13.48
N LEU A 74 11.38 0.25 12.62
CA LEU A 74 11.26 -0.60 11.43
C LEU A 74 10.90 -2.03 11.85
N THR A 75 11.63 -2.61 12.79
CA THR A 75 11.38 -3.97 13.31
C THR A 75 9.97 -4.12 13.85
N ARG A 76 9.46 -3.10 14.55
CA ARG A 76 8.07 -3.10 15.05
C ARG A 76 7.07 -3.16 13.92
N PHE A 77 7.20 -2.32 12.88
CA PHE A 77 6.28 -2.34 11.73
C PHE A 77 6.38 -3.62 10.91
N LEU A 78 7.58 -4.16 10.71
CA LEU A 78 7.78 -5.44 10.06
C LEU A 78 7.10 -6.58 10.83
N ALA A 79 7.21 -6.57 12.17
CA ALA A 79 6.54 -7.55 13.02
C ALA A 79 5.01 -7.39 13.01
N GLU A 80 4.49 -6.16 12.94
CA GLU A 80 3.06 -5.92 12.76
C GLU A 80 2.55 -6.46 11.43
N ALA A 81 3.26 -6.17 10.34
CA ALA A 81 2.90 -6.64 9.00
C ALA A 81 3.00 -8.17 8.87
N LEU A 82 4.02 -8.81 9.48
CA LEU A 82 4.12 -10.28 9.57
C LEU A 82 2.90 -10.88 10.26
N ARG A 83 2.45 -10.33 11.38
CA ARG A 83 1.22 -10.79 12.06
C ARG A 83 -0.04 -10.60 11.22
N GLN A 84 0.00 -9.73 10.21
CA GLN A 84 -1.07 -9.54 9.23
C GLN A 84 -0.91 -10.37 7.96
N GLY A 85 0.11 -11.26 7.91
CA GLY A 85 0.32 -12.20 6.80
C GLY A 85 1.28 -11.72 5.72
N THR A 86 1.89 -10.55 5.85
CA THR A 86 2.86 -10.05 4.88
C THR A 86 4.22 -10.68 5.12
N THR A 87 4.79 -11.33 4.11
CA THR A 87 6.07 -12.07 4.20
C THR A 87 7.22 -11.40 3.45
N THR A 88 6.91 -10.52 2.50
CA THR A 88 7.91 -9.72 1.76
C THR A 88 7.56 -8.25 1.90
N PHE A 89 8.56 -7.45 2.22
CA PHE A 89 8.42 -6.03 2.52
C PHE A 89 9.30 -5.22 1.61
N GLU A 90 8.73 -4.22 1.00
CA GLU A 90 9.47 -3.10 0.41
C GLU A 90 9.43 -1.93 1.39
N THR A 91 10.54 -1.25 1.55
CA THR A 91 10.64 -0.06 2.41
C THR A 91 11.39 1.05 1.69
N LYS A 92 10.96 2.28 1.93
CA LYS A 92 11.47 3.47 1.25
C LYS A 92 12.16 4.40 2.25
N SER A 93 13.19 5.12 1.78
CA SER A 93 13.63 6.36 2.42
C SER A 93 12.68 7.53 2.09
N GLY A 94 13.11 8.78 2.14
CA GLY A 94 12.33 9.91 1.62
C GLY A 94 11.90 10.95 2.64
N TYR A 95 12.30 10.80 3.89
CA TYR A 95 12.04 11.76 4.96
C TYR A 95 13.32 12.32 5.61
N GLY A 96 14.49 11.84 5.19
CA GLY A 96 15.78 12.32 5.63
C GLY A 96 16.12 13.67 5.03
N LEU A 97 15.88 13.82 3.72
CA LEU A 97 16.06 15.03 2.91
C LEU A 97 17.52 15.55 2.87
N THR A 98 18.45 14.81 3.44
CA THR A 98 19.90 15.06 3.40
C THR A 98 20.63 13.81 2.92
N VAL A 99 21.84 13.98 2.40
CA VAL A 99 22.68 12.86 1.95
C VAL A 99 22.89 11.83 3.07
N GLU A 100 23.21 12.30 4.26
CA GLU A 100 23.52 11.46 5.41
C GLU A 100 22.30 10.68 5.90
N ASP A 101 21.15 11.37 6.08
CA ASP A 101 19.96 10.76 6.68
C ASP A 101 19.25 9.81 5.69
N GLU A 102 19.22 10.13 4.37
CA GLU A 102 18.70 9.22 3.35
C GLU A 102 19.55 7.93 3.27
N ALA A 103 20.86 8.06 3.15
CA ALA A 103 21.76 6.90 3.09
C ALA A 103 21.71 6.08 4.39
N ARG A 104 21.57 6.74 5.55
CA ARG A 104 21.40 6.11 6.85
C ARG A 104 20.12 5.30 6.94
N ALA A 105 18.99 5.87 6.50
CA ALA A 105 17.70 5.17 6.48
C ALA A 105 17.77 3.90 5.62
N LEU A 106 18.40 3.99 4.44
CA LEU A 106 18.56 2.85 3.54
C LEU A 106 19.49 1.77 4.13
N ARG A 107 20.59 2.14 4.80
CA ARG A 107 21.46 1.15 5.48
C ARG A 107 20.70 0.38 6.56
N VAL A 108 19.88 1.07 7.37
CA VAL A 108 19.05 0.40 8.38
C VAL A 108 18.04 -0.52 7.70
N ALA A 109 17.39 -0.07 6.63
CA ALA A 109 16.42 -0.87 5.89
C ALA A 109 17.03 -2.13 5.25
N ALA A 110 18.23 -2.02 4.66
CA ALA A 110 18.92 -3.11 3.98
C ALA A 110 19.32 -4.28 4.90
N ALA A 111 19.39 -4.05 6.22
CA ALA A 111 19.58 -5.12 7.20
C ALA A 111 18.35 -6.03 7.37
N HIS A 112 17.16 -5.59 6.90
CA HIS A 112 15.88 -6.28 7.14
C HIS A 112 15.20 -6.79 5.87
N THR A 113 15.48 -6.18 4.72
CA THR A 113 14.88 -6.55 3.42
C THR A 113 15.84 -6.26 2.27
N GLU A 114 15.67 -7.02 1.17
CA GLU A 114 16.36 -6.77 -0.10
C GLU A 114 15.61 -5.73 -0.96
N GLU A 115 14.35 -5.46 -0.65
CA GLU A 115 13.48 -4.57 -1.42
C GLU A 115 13.53 -3.16 -0.80
N VAL A 116 14.66 -2.48 -0.98
CA VAL A 116 14.93 -1.15 -0.43
C VAL A 116 14.87 -0.11 -1.55
N THR A 117 14.11 0.97 -1.31
CA THR A 117 13.84 2.01 -2.28
C THR A 117 14.41 3.35 -1.83
N TYR A 118 15.27 3.92 -2.68
CA TYR A 118 15.70 5.30 -2.54
C TYR A 118 14.63 6.26 -3.05
N LEU A 119 14.05 7.05 -2.17
CA LEU A 119 13.02 8.05 -2.45
C LEU A 119 13.46 9.46 -1.99
N GLY A 120 14.71 9.85 -2.28
CA GLY A 120 15.19 11.22 -1.98
C GLY A 120 14.34 12.31 -2.63
N ALA A 121 13.68 11.98 -3.73
CA ALA A 121 12.73 12.84 -4.43
C ALA A 121 11.29 12.67 -3.95
N HIS A 122 11.04 12.68 -2.65
CA HIS A 122 9.70 12.66 -2.07
C HIS A 122 9.10 14.07 -1.98
N ILE A 123 9.85 14.99 -1.40
CA ILE A 123 9.54 16.43 -1.37
C ILE A 123 10.84 17.20 -1.52
N VAL A 124 10.77 18.45 -1.96
CA VAL A 124 11.91 19.36 -1.93
C VAL A 124 12.23 19.72 -0.48
N ALA A 125 13.50 19.56 -0.08
CA ALA A 125 13.89 19.92 1.27
C ALA A 125 13.66 21.42 1.52
N PRO A 126 13.23 21.83 2.73
CA PRO A 126 12.91 23.23 3.04
C PRO A 126 14.07 24.20 2.74
N GLU A 127 15.30 23.75 2.88
CA GLU A 127 16.51 24.52 2.60
C GLU A 127 16.67 24.86 1.12
N TYR A 128 16.00 24.11 0.23
CA TYR A 128 16.02 24.28 -1.21
C TYR A 128 14.69 24.84 -1.76
N ALA A 129 13.81 25.36 -0.89
CA ALA A 129 12.49 25.87 -1.32
C ALA A 129 12.59 26.99 -2.38
N GLU A 130 13.63 27.82 -2.31
CA GLU A 130 13.89 28.90 -3.26
C GLU A 130 14.65 28.45 -4.52
N ASP A 131 15.23 27.24 -4.49
CA ASP A 131 15.96 26.65 -5.62
C ASP A 131 15.73 25.13 -5.70
N PRO A 132 14.55 24.70 -6.14
CA PRO A 132 14.23 23.28 -6.30
C PRO A 132 15.15 22.56 -7.32
N ALA A 133 15.73 23.30 -8.28
CA ALA A 133 16.63 22.70 -9.25
C ALA A 133 17.93 22.20 -8.60
N ALA A 134 18.49 22.98 -7.66
CA ALA A 134 19.65 22.54 -6.88
C ALA A 134 19.34 21.30 -6.04
N TYR A 135 18.08 21.12 -5.55
CA TYR A 135 17.69 19.90 -4.87
C TYR A 135 17.65 18.70 -5.83
N VAL A 136 17.15 18.87 -7.05
CA VAL A 136 17.19 17.81 -8.07
C VAL A 136 18.63 17.42 -8.40
N GLU A 137 19.55 18.39 -8.50
CA GLU A 137 20.98 18.11 -8.67
C GLU A 137 21.56 17.30 -7.51
N LEU A 138 21.20 17.65 -6.26
CA LEU A 138 21.60 16.89 -5.08
C LEU A 138 21.08 15.45 -5.12
N VAL A 139 19.79 15.27 -5.40
CA VAL A 139 19.11 13.97 -5.44
C VAL A 139 19.62 13.07 -6.56
N THR A 140 20.02 13.64 -7.69
CA THR A 140 20.58 12.89 -8.84
C THR A 140 22.09 12.70 -8.78
N GLY A 141 22.78 13.46 -7.94
CA GLY A 141 24.24 13.48 -7.76
C GLY A 141 24.67 12.84 -6.44
N GLU A 142 25.19 13.67 -5.52
CA GLU A 142 25.81 13.23 -4.27
C GLU A 142 24.92 12.32 -3.42
N MET A 143 23.63 12.67 -3.29
CA MET A 143 22.68 11.86 -2.50
C MET A 143 22.47 10.48 -3.16
N LEU A 144 22.31 10.43 -4.49
CA LEU A 144 22.19 9.15 -5.21
C LEU A 144 23.46 8.31 -5.05
N ASP A 145 24.64 8.92 -5.15
CA ASP A 145 25.91 8.20 -4.99
C ASP A 145 26.05 7.56 -3.62
N ALA A 146 25.60 8.25 -2.57
CA ALA A 146 25.62 7.73 -1.22
C ALA A 146 24.54 6.65 -0.97
N CYS A 147 23.39 6.75 -1.64
CA CYS A 147 22.21 5.91 -1.41
C CYS A 147 22.18 4.64 -2.28
N ALA A 148 22.63 4.72 -3.53
CA ALA A 148 22.55 3.61 -4.49
C ALA A 148 23.18 2.29 -4.02
N PRO A 149 24.31 2.26 -3.27
CA PRO A 149 24.86 0.99 -2.76
C PRO A 149 23.95 0.24 -1.78
N HIS A 150 22.94 0.89 -1.23
CA HIS A 150 22.03 0.35 -0.22
C HIS A 150 20.60 0.13 -0.76
N ALA A 151 20.33 0.51 -2.00
CA ALA A 151 19.00 0.46 -2.61
C ALA A 151 18.99 -0.49 -3.81
N ARG A 152 17.85 -1.11 -4.04
CA ARG A 152 17.52 -1.84 -5.26
C ARG A 152 16.70 -1.00 -6.22
N TRP A 153 15.93 -0.08 -5.68
CA TRP A 153 14.92 0.70 -6.39
C TRP A 153 15.20 2.19 -6.23
N ILE A 154 14.77 2.97 -7.21
CA ILE A 154 14.66 4.43 -7.14
C ILE A 154 13.21 4.82 -7.38
N ASP A 155 12.73 5.82 -6.64
CA ASP A 155 11.36 6.31 -6.70
C ASP A 155 11.32 7.84 -6.69
N VAL A 156 10.25 8.41 -7.21
CA VAL A 156 9.99 9.85 -7.22
C VAL A 156 8.50 10.12 -7.03
N PHE A 157 8.17 11.15 -6.27
CA PHE A 157 6.81 11.65 -6.15
C PHE A 157 6.53 12.64 -7.28
N CYS A 158 6.04 12.11 -8.42
CA CYS A 158 5.70 12.88 -9.61
C CYS A 158 4.28 13.44 -9.49
N GLU A 159 4.14 14.59 -8.83
CA GLU A 159 2.84 15.16 -8.54
C GLU A 159 2.90 16.69 -8.45
N LYS A 160 1.76 17.34 -8.66
CA LYS A 160 1.66 18.79 -8.54
C LYS A 160 2.05 19.24 -7.12
N GLY A 161 3.05 20.09 -7.04
CA GLY A 161 3.56 20.60 -5.77
C GLY A 161 4.72 19.77 -5.18
N ALA A 162 5.15 18.71 -5.88
CA ALA A 162 6.37 17.94 -5.61
C ALA A 162 7.31 18.03 -6.83
N PHE A 163 7.46 16.96 -7.60
CA PHE A 163 8.31 16.95 -8.78
C PHE A 163 7.49 16.86 -10.06
N ASP A 164 7.84 17.64 -11.07
CA ASP A 164 7.22 17.58 -12.40
C ASP A 164 7.75 16.40 -13.24
N GLY A 165 7.20 16.23 -14.44
CA GLY A 165 7.55 15.11 -15.32
C GLY A 165 9.00 15.13 -15.81
N ASP A 166 9.59 16.32 -16.04
CA ASP A 166 10.96 16.45 -16.51
C ASP A 166 11.94 16.18 -15.36
N GLN A 167 11.65 16.66 -14.17
CA GLN A 167 12.41 16.38 -12.95
C GLN A 167 12.34 14.88 -12.61
N ALA A 168 11.14 14.29 -12.64
CA ALA A 168 10.94 12.86 -12.40
C ALA A 168 11.72 12.00 -13.42
N ARG A 169 11.70 12.38 -14.69
CA ARG A 169 12.49 11.73 -15.75
C ARG A 169 13.99 11.78 -15.45
N ALA A 170 14.51 12.94 -15.10
CA ALA A 170 15.92 13.12 -14.77
C ALA A 170 16.33 12.22 -13.59
N ILE A 171 15.55 12.22 -12.52
CA ILE A 171 15.78 11.44 -11.29
C ILE A 171 15.80 9.95 -11.58
N LEU A 172 14.74 9.43 -12.23
CA LEU A 172 14.65 8.00 -12.52
C LEU A 172 15.71 7.53 -13.52
N THR A 173 16.08 8.38 -14.49
CA THR A 173 17.16 8.08 -15.45
C THR A 173 18.52 8.02 -14.75
N ALA A 174 18.79 8.95 -13.84
CA ALA A 174 20.01 8.92 -13.03
C ALA A 174 20.11 7.64 -12.19
N GLY A 175 19.01 7.23 -11.55
CA GLY A 175 18.98 5.97 -10.80
C GLY A 175 19.21 4.74 -11.66
N LYS A 176 18.60 4.68 -12.85
CA LYS A 176 18.83 3.59 -13.82
C LYS A 176 20.31 3.53 -14.23
N ALA A 177 20.95 4.67 -14.43
CA ALA A 177 22.39 4.72 -14.74
C ALA A 177 23.28 4.17 -13.60
N LYS A 178 22.79 4.17 -12.35
CA LYS A 178 23.43 3.55 -11.18
C LYS A 178 23.00 2.08 -10.97
N GLY A 179 22.19 1.51 -11.86
CA GLY A 179 21.71 0.13 -11.78
C GLY A 179 20.47 -0.07 -10.91
N LEU A 180 19.81 1.00 -10.46
CA LEU A 180 18.55 0.91 -9.72
C LEU A 180 17.38 0.71 -10.68
N HIS A 181 16.35 -0.01 -10.23
CA HIS A 181 15.11 -0.18 -10.97
C HIS A 181 14.12 0.94 -10.62
N PRO A 182 13.47 1.59 -11.60
CA PRO A 182 12.57 2.70 -11.34
C PRO A 182 11.20 2.23 -10.81
N ARG A 183 10.63 3.06 -9.95
CA ARG A 183 9.24 3.10 -9.48
C ARG A 183 8.79 4.56 -9.50
N ILE A 184 7.51 4.82 -9.36
CA ILE A 184 7.01 6.19 -9.35
C ILE A 184 5.70 6.29 -8.57
N HIS A 185 5.58 7.27 -7.68
CA HIS A 185 4.29 7.74 -7.18
C HIS A 185 3.68 8.64 -8.24
N ALA A 186 2.52 8.25 -8.77
CA ALA A 186 1.94 8.89 -9.94
C ALA A 186 0.43 9.05 -9.84
N ASN A 187 -0.06 10.21 -10.28
CA ASN A 187 -1.47 10.49 -10.45
C ASN A 187 -2.30 10.25 -9.17
N GLN A 188 -1.70 10.52 -8.01
CA GLN A 188 -2.35 10.38 -6.70
C GLN A 188 -3.33 11.51 -6.42
N LEU A 189 -2.91 12.75 -6.66
CA LEU A 189 -3.65 13.96 -6.28
C LEU A 189 -4.35 14.62 -7.48
N SER A 190 -3.83 14.37 -8.69
CA SER A 190 -4.33 14.95 -9.92
C SER A 190 -3.91 14.14 -11.14
N HIS A 191 -4.53 14.43 -12.31
CA HIS A 191 -4.00 13.96 -13.58
C HIS A 191 -2.61 14.54 -13.81
N GLY A 192 -1.65 13.70 -14.18
CA GLY A 192 -0.25 14.07 -14.38
C GLY A 192 0.46 13.17 -15.40
N PRO A 193 1.73 13.45 -15.73
CA PRO A 193 2.50 12.67 -16.69
C PRO A 193 3.10 11.39 -16.09
N GLY A 194 2.94 11.16 -14.77
CA GLY A 194 3.69 10.15 -14.02
C GLY A 194 3.47 8.74 -14.54
N VAL A 195 2.25 8.35 -14.87
CA VAL A 195 1.94 7.00 -15.38
C VAL A 195 2.54 6.77 -16.77
N GLN A 196 2.42 7.75 -17.68
CA GLN A 196 3.05 7.66 -19.00
C GLN A 196 4.58 7.53 -18.88
N LEU A 197 5.17 8.32 -18.00
CA LEU A 197 6.59 8.28 -17.71
C LEU A 197 7.02 6.93 -17.11
N ALA A 198 6.21 6.36 -16.22
CA ALA A 198 6.45 5.03 -15.65
C ALA A 198 6.59 3.96 -16.74
N VAL A 199 5.63 3.93 -17.67
CA VAL A 199 5.63 2.98 -18.77
C VAL A 199 6.80 3.23 -19.73
N GLU A 200 7.08 4.48 -20.09
CA GLU A 200 8.19 4.85 -20.96
C GLU A 200 9.54 4.41 -20.40
N LEU A 201 9.76 4.60 -19.10
CA LEU A 201 11.02 4.25 -18.43
C LEU A 201 11.10 2.78 -18.00
N ASP A 202 10.09 1.95 -18.33
CA ASP A 202 9.96 0.58 -17.86
C ASP A 202 10.05 0.51 -16.33
N ALA A 203 9.29 1.36 -15.63
CA ALA A 203 9.20 1.31 -14.18
C ALA A 203 8.51 0.02 -13.72
N ALA A 204 8.96 -0.55 -12.61
CA ALA A 204 8.35 -1.76 -12.07
C ALA A 204 6.92 -1.53 -11.61
N SER A 205 6.64 -0.35 -11.03
CA SER A 205 5.30 0.06 -10.64
C SER A 205 5.07 1.55 -10.82
N ALA A 206 3.80 1.90 -11.06
CA ALA A 206 3.23 3.21 -10.82
C ALA A 206 2.31 3.08 -9.61
N ASP A 207 2.64 3.80 -8.55
CA ASP A 207 1.96 3.69 -7.26
C ASP A 207 0.87 4.76 -7.14
N HIS A 208 -0.25 4.47 -6.47
CA HIS A 208 -1.53 5.20 -6.33
C HIS A 208 -2.45 5.08 -7.55
N CYS A 209 -2.14 5.67 -8.70
CA CYS A 209 -2.96 5.58 -9.92
C CYS A 209 -4.43 5.98 -9.71
N THR A 210 -4.70 7.01 -8.89
CA THR A 210 -6.06 7.45 -8.54
C THR A 210 -6.72 8.20 -9.69
N HIS A 211 -5.97 9.13 -10.34
CA HIS A 211 -6.49 9.99 -11.40
C HIS A 211 -5.90 9.58 -12.76
N LEU A 212 -6.55 8.63 -13.45
CA LEU A 212 -6.09 8.08 -14.72
C LEU A 212 -6.94 8.58 -15.90
N THR A 213 -6.27 8.95 -16.97
CA THR A 213 -6.89 9.12 -18.30
C THR A 213 -7.05 7.78 -19.00
N ASP A 214 -7.79 7.74 -20.14
CA ASP A 214 -7.86 6.52 -20.98
C ASP A 214 -6.49 6.16 -21.52
N ALA A 215 -5.69 7.15 -21.92
CA ALA A 215 -4.33 6.93 -22.40
C ALA A 215 -3.40 6.31 -21.33
N ASP A 216 -3.58 6.64 -20.04
CA ASP A 216 -2.82 6.04 -18.95
C ASP A 216 -3.17 4.56 -18.77
N VAL A 217 -4.46 4.23 -18.82
CA VAL A 217 -4.92 2.85 -18.75
C VAL A 217 -4.42 2.04 -19.95
N ASP A 218 -4.51 2.60 -21.16
CA ASP A 218 -4.00 1.96 -22.39
C ASP A 218 -2.48 1.74 -22.30
N ALA A 219 -1.72 2.70 -21.79
CA ALA A 219 -0.28 2.58 -21.62
C ALA A 219 0.08 1.46 -20.63
N LEU A 220 -0.59 1.41 -19.47
CA LEU A 220 -0.41 0.34 -18.47
C LEU A 220 -0.79 -1.03 -19.02
N ALA A 221 -1.90 -1.13 -19.76
CA ALA A 221 -2.37 -2.38 -20.32
C ALA A 221 -1.43 -2.96 -21.41
N ASN A 222 -0.72 -2.09 -22.13
CA ASN A 222 0.24 -2.49 -23.16
C ASN A 222 1.69 -2.52 -22.67
N GLY A 223 1.94 -2.15 -21.40
CA GLY A 223 3.26 -2.10 -20.79
C GLY A 223 3.51 -3.25 -19.81
N SER A 224 4.68 -3.20 -19.17
CA SER A 224 5.09 -4.13 -18.09
C SER A 224 4.96 -3.52 -16.70
N THR A 225 4.62 -2.24 -16.62
CA THR A 225 4.48 -1.49 -15.37
C THR A 225 3.22 -1.93 -14.61
N VAL A 226 3.38 -2.27 -13.35
CA VAL A 226 2.27 -2.67 -12.48
C VAL A 226 1.61 -1.43 -11.88
N ALA A 227 0.28 -1.36 -11.90
CA ALA A 227 -0.47 -0.36 -11.15
C ALA A 227 -0.59 -0.81 -9.69
N THR A 228 0.13 -0.17 -8.76
CA THR A 228 0.05 -0.50 -7.33
C THR A 228 -0.93 0.43 -6.64
N LEU A 229 -2.07 -0.10 -6.23
CA LEU A 229 -3.13 0.66 -5.56
C LEU A 229 -2.93 0.59 -4.04
N LEU A 230 -3.17 1.71 -3.38
CA LEU A 230 -2.82 1.94 -1.98
C LEU A 230 -4.04 2.39 -1.15
N PRO A 231 -5.09 1.54 -1.04
CA PRO A 231 -6.40 1.94 -0.54
C PRO A 231 -6.41 2.47 0.90
N GLY A 232 -5.34 2.24 1.65
CA GLY A 232 -5.15 2.84 2.97
C GLY A 232 -4.97 4.36 2.93
N ALA A 233 -4.40 4.87 1.83
CA ALA A 233 -4.20 6.31 1.62
C ALA A 233 -5.54 7.01 1.36
N GLU A 234 -6.35 6.51 0.42
CA GLU A 234 -7.68 7.07 0.12
C GLU A 234 -8.60 7.00 1.32
N PHE A 235 -8.59 5.87 2.06
CA PHE A 235 -9.35 5.72 3.29
C PHE A 235 -8.98 6.79 4.33
N SER A 236 -7.69 7.00 4.57
CA SER A 236 -7.22 7.90 5.62
C SER A 236 -7.40 9.37 5.26
N THR A 237 -7.19 9.72 4.00
CA THR A 237 -7.28 11.09 3.48
C THR A 237 -8.68 11.47 3.02
N ARG A 238 -9.58 10.49 2.86
CA ARG A 238 -10.90 10.66 2.25
C ARG A 238 -10.83 11.15 0.80
N ALA A 239 -9.79 10.72 0.10
CA ALA A 239 -9.64 10.97 -1.32
C ALA A 239 -10.59 10.09 -2.16
N GLU A 240 -10.68 10.37 -3.44
CA GLU A 240 -11.36 9.51 -4.41
C GLU A 240 -10.65 8.15 -4.48
N TRP A 241 -11.42 7.10 -4.78
CA TRP A 241 -10.88 5.76 -4.94
C TRP A 241 -10.33 5.55 -6.35
N PRO A 242 -9.17 4.89 -6.52
CA PRO A 242 -8.76 4.42 -7.84
C PRO A 242 -9.79 3.45 -8.44
N ASP A 243 -10.06 3.58 -9.73
CA ASP A 243 -10.97 2.67 -10.45
C ASP A 243 -10.26 1.36 -10.79
N ALA A 244 -10.15 0.47 -9.81
CA ALA A 244 -9.51 -0.83 -10.00
C ALA A 244 -10.25 -1.69 -11.01
N ARG A 245 -11.58 -1.56 -11.13
CA ARG A 245 -12.36 -2.33 -12.09
C ARG A 245 -11.96 -2.00 -13.51
N ARG A 246 -11.85 -0.71 -13.84
CA ARG A 246 -11.41 -0.23 -15.14
C ARG A 246 -10.01 -0.74 -15.51
N LEU A 247 -9.07 -0.75 -14.54
CA LEU A 247 -7.73 -1.28 -14.74
C LEU A 247 -7.74 -2.78 -15.05
N LEU A 248 -8.45 -3.56 -14.24
CA LEU A 248 -8.55 -5.02 -14.39
C LEU A 248 -9.25 -5.42 -15.69
N ASP A 249 -10.34 -4.73 -16.06
CA ASP A 249 -11.09 -4.99 -17.30
C ASP A 249 -10.25 -4.64 -18.54
N ALA A 250 -9.32 -3.69 -18.44
CA ALA A 250 -8.34 -3.38 -19.48
C ALA A 250 -7.15 -4.36 -19.53
N GLY A 251 -7.06 -5.31 -18.60
CA GLY A 251 -5.97 -6.28 -18.53
C GLY A 251 -4.69 -5.78 -17.88
N VAL A 252 -4.75 -4.64 -17.15
CA VAL A 252 -3.62 -4.11 -16.39
C VAL A 252 -3.28 -5.04 -15.22
N THR A 253 -2.00 -5.31 -15.02
CA THR A 253 -1.53 -5.97 -13.80
C THR A 253 -1.65 -5.03 -12.62
N VAL A 254 -2.48 -5.41 -11.64
CA VAL A 254 -2.75 -4.60 -10.44
C VAL A 254 -2.09 -5.25 -9.22
N ALA A 255 -1.43 -4.44 -8.40
CA ALA A 255 -0.98 -4.80 -7.06
C ALA A 255 -1.72 -4.02 -5.98
N LEU A 256 -1.78 -4.59 -4.77
CA LEU A 256 -2.26 -3.90 -3.56
C LEU A 256 -1.13 -3.82 -2.54
N SER A 257 -0.97 -2.66 -1.92
CA SER A 257 -0.04 -2.46 -0.81
C SER A 257 -0.62 -1.53 0.25
N THR A 258 0.07 -1.41 1.37
CA THR A 258 -0.40 -0.62 2.53
C THR A 258 -0.01 0.83 2.48
N ASP A 259 1.09 1.17 1.79
CA ASP A 259 1.69 2.51 1.87
C ASP A 259 1.88 2.97 3.33
N CYS A 260 2.41 2.07 4.19
CA CYS A 260 2.44 2.29 5.64
C CYS A 260 3.33 3.47 6.01
N ASN A 261 2.74 4.64 6.09
CA ASN A 261 3.40 5.88 6.46
C ASN A 261 2.51 6.73 7.39
N PRO A 262 3.07 7.57 8.27
CA PRO A 262 2.29 8.40 9.19
C PRO A 262 1.57 9.58 8.52
N GLY A 263 1.86 9.87 7.26
CA GLY A 263 1.28 11.01 6.51
C GLY A 263 -0.11 10.71 5.96
N SER A 264 -0.24 9.64 5.19
CA SER A 264 -1.44 9.34 4.42
C SER A 264 -2.04 7.96 4.70
N SER A 265 -1.27 6.97 5.19
CA SER A 265 -1.73 5.58 5.35
C SER A 265 -1.04 4.88 6.50
N PHE A 266 -1.48 5.16 7.75
CA PHE A 266 -0.80 4.60 8.91
C PHE A 266 -1.35 3.21 9.30
N THR A 267 -1.31 2.28 8.35
CA THR A 267 -1.70 0.87 8.53
C THR A 267 -0.66 -0.07 7.93
N SER A 268 -0.34 -1.15 8.64
CA SER A 268 0.48 -2.27 8.15
C SER A 268 -0.36 -3.47 7.70
N SER A 269 -1.70 -3.31 7.61
CA SER A 269 -2.64 -4.41 7.38
C SER A 269 -3.00 -4.57 5.90
N VAL A 270 -2.37 -5.51 5.21
CA VAL A 270 -2.81 -5.93 3.87
C VAL A 270 -4.24 -6.51 3.87
N PRO A 271 -4.70 -7.30 4.88
CA PRO A 271 -6.09 -7.70 4.99
C PRO A 271 -7.09 -6.53 4.99
N PHE A 272 -6.74 -5.42 5.62
CA PHE A 272 -7.56 -4.20 5.58
C PHE A 272 -7.59 -3.60 4.17
N CYS A 273 -6.46 -3.51 3.49
CA CYS A 273 -6.38 -3.05 2.10
C CYS A 273 -7.20 -3.94 1.14
N VAL A 274 -7.17 -5.26 1.31
CA VAL A 274 -8.02 -6.21 0.58
C VAL A 274 -9.50 -5.92 0.80
N ALA A 275 -9.91 -5.66 2.04
CA ALA A 275 -11.31 -5.34 2.35
C ALA A 275 -11.77 -4.03 1.70
N LEU A 276 -10.93 -2.99 1.71
CA LEU A 276 -11.21 -1.72 1.05
C LEU A 276 -11.28 -1.87 -0.48
N ALA A 277 -10.36 -2.61 -1.08
CA ALA A 277 -10.35 -2.86 -2.52
C ALA A 277 -11.63 -3.58 -3.00
N VAL A 278 -12.13 -4.54 -2.24
CA VAL A 278 -13.40 -5.21 -2.55
C VAL A 278 -14.59 -4.29 -2.35
N ARG A 279 -14.61 -3.53 -1.25
CA ARG A 279 -15.77 -2.71 -0.87
C ARG A 279 -15.89 -1.45 -1.72
N ASP A 280 -14.79 -0.75 -1.95
CA ASP A 280 -14.81 0.63 -2.47
C ASP A 280 -14.20 0.74 -3.88
N MET A 281 -13.40 -0.25 -4.35
CA MET A 281 -12.72 -0.20 -5.65
C MET A 281 -13.25 -1.24 -6.64
N GLY A 282 -14.35 -1.94 -6.32
CA GLY A 282 -15.04 -2.86 -7.23
C GLY A 282 -14.30 -4.15 -7.56
N MET A 283 -13.30 -4.54 -6.76
CA MET A 283 -12.59 -5.80 -6.93
C MET A 283 -13.40 -6.97 -6.35
N THR A 284 -13.28 -8.14 -6.97
CA THR A 284 -13.69 -9.39 -6.33
C THR A 284 -12.69 -9.79 -5.24
N PRO A 285 -13.08 -10.62 -4.25
CA PRO A 285 -12.13 -11.12 -3.25
C PRO A 285 -10.92 -11.85 -3.86
N ASP A 286 -11.13 -12.59 -4.95
CA ASP A 286 -10.06 -13.32 -5.65
C ASP A 286 -9.07 -12.35 -6.30
N GLU A 287 -9.55 -11.32 -6.99
CA GLU A 287 -8.71 -10.27 -7.59
C GLU A 287 -7.93 -9.51 -6.54
N ALA A 288 -8.56 -9.13 -5.42
CA ALA A 288 -7.90 -8.40 -4.35
C ALA A 288 -6.79 -9.23 -3.67
N VAL A 289 -7.02 -10.52 -3.40
CA VAL A 289 -6.00 -11.41 -2.85
C VAL A 289 -4.90 -11.69 -3.86
N TRP A 290 -5.23 -11.87 -5.15
CA TRP A 290 -4.24 -12.02 -6.21
C TRP A 290 -3.35 -10.76 -6.31
N SER A 291 -3.95 -9.57 -6.28
CA SER A 291 -3.23 -8.29 -6.32
C SER A 291 -2.33 -8.08 -5.10
N ALA A 292 -2.75 -8.55 -3.92
CA ALA A 292 -1.94 -8.50 -2.69
C ALA A 292 -0.84 -9.57 -2.63
N THR A 293 -0.83 -10.55 -3.53
CA THR A 293 0.13 -11.66 -3.57
C THR A 293 0.93 -11.69 -4.88
N ALA A 294 0.39 -12.27 -5.94
CA ALA A 294 1.06 -12.36 -7.24
C ALA A 294 1.25 -10.98 -7.88
N GLY A 295 0.27 -10.08 -7.74
CA GLY A 295 0.38 -8.68 -8.16
C GLY A 295 1.51 -7.95 -7.44
N GLY A 296 1.58 -8.06 -6.11
CA GLY A 296 2.69 -7.51 -5.32
C GLY A 296 4.05 -8.09 -5.72
N ALA A 297 4.12 -9.39 -6.02
CA ALA A 297 5.34 -10.01 -6.54
C ALA A 297 5.74 -9.43 -7.90
N ALA A 298 4.77 -9.21 -8.80
CA ALA A 298 5.01 -8.59 -10.10
C ALA A 298 5.55 -7.16 -9.95
N ALA A 299 4.98 -6.35 -9.03
CA ALA A 299 5.45 -5.01 -8.71
C ALA A 299 6.89 -4.99 -8.15
N LEU A 300 7.36 -6.10 -7.59
CA LEU A 300 8.75 -6.31 -7.16
C LEU A 300 9.61 -7.02 -8.22
N ARG A 301 9.07 -7.27 -9.42
CA ARG A 301 9.73 -8.06 -10.48
C ARG A 301 10.28 -9.40 -9.95
N ARG A 302 9.53 -10.03 -9.02
CA ARG A 302 9.85 -11.31 -8.39
C ARG A 302 8.98 -12.42 -8.96
N THR A 303 9.60 -13.56 -9.25
CA THR A 303 8.91 -14.77 -9.76
C THR A 303 8.89 -15.92 -8.75
N ASP A 304 9.59 -15.75 -7.64
CA ASP A 304 9.78 -16.76 -6.60
C ASP A 304 8.85 -16.57 -5.38
N ILE A 305 8.07 -15.50 -5.32
CA ILE A 305 7.15 -15.17 -4.23
C ILE A 305 5.71 -14.95 -4.73
N GLY A 306 4.76 -14.75 -3.81
CA GLY A 306 3.37 -14.42 -4.12
C GLY A 306 2.56 -15.60 -4.71
N ARG A 307 3.09 -16.81 -4.69
CA ARG A 307 2.46 -18.01 -5.27
C ARG A 307 2.83 -19.28 -4.51
N LEU A 308 1.97 -20.29 -4.56
CA LEU A 308 2.19 -21.62 -3.99
C LEU A 308 2.44 -22.61 -5.12
N THR A 309 3.64 -22.57 -5.72
CA THR A 309 4.06 -23.47 -6.80
C THR A 309 5.40 -24.09 -6.46
N PRO A 310 5.71 -25.30 -6.95
CA PRO A 310 7.04 -25.91 -6.78
C PRO A 310 8.13 -24.96 -7.28
N GLY A 311 9.19 -24.79 -6.48
CA GLY A 311 10.31 -23.88 -6.76
C GLY A 311 10.11 -22.44 -6.25
N ALA A 312 8.91 -22.06 -5.83
CA ALA A 312 8.70 -20.78 -5.14
C ALA A 312 9.19 -20.83 -3.69
N ARG A 313 9.52 -19.66 -3.14
CA ARG A 313 9.84 -19.53 -1.71
C ARG A 313 8.63 -19.95 -0.88
N ALA A 314 8.85 -20.79 0.12
CA ALA A 314 7.79 -21.33 0.96
C ALA A 314 7.25 -20.29 1.96
N ASP A 315 6.56 -19.30 1.42
CA ASP A 315 5.85 -18.25 2.15
C ASP A 315 4.36 -18.58 2.16
N LEU A 316 3.79 -18.70 3.36
CA LEU A 316 2.42 -19.16 3.57
C LEU A 316 1.74 -18.32 4.64
N THR A 317 0.49 -17.94 4.40
CA THR A 317 -0.39 -17.36 5.41
C THR A 317 -1.59 -18.28 5.60
N LEU A 318 -1.74 -18.82 6.81
CA LEU A 318 -2.89 -19.63 7.20
C LEU A 318 -3.95 -18.72 7.82
N LEU A 319 -5.20 -18.85 7.36
CA LEU A 319 -6.33 -18.10 7.88
C LEU A 319 -7.18 -18.98 8.83
N ASP A 320 -7.63 -18.41 9.93
CA ASP A 320 -8.72 -18.96 10.77
C ASP A 320 -10.07 -18.59 10.14
N ALA A 321 -10.28 -19.10 8.96
CA ALA A 321 -11.50 -18.89 8.19
C ALA A 321 -11.66 -20.00 7.14
N PRO A 322 -12.89 -20.37 6.76
CA PRO A 322 -13.13 -21.41 5.76
C PRO A 322 -12.74 -21.01 4.34
N SER A 323 -12.51 -19.70 4.08
CA SER A 323 -12.15 -19.17 2.77
C SER A 323 -11.45 -17.81 2.91
N HIS A 324 -10.58 -17.48 1.95
CA HIS A 324 -9.95 -16.14 1.82
C HIS A 324 -10.96 -15.02 1.61
N VAL A 325 -12.16 -15.30 1.13
CA VAL A 325 -13.28 -14.33 1.02
C VAL A 325 -13.54 -13.62 2.36
N HIS A 326 -13.26 -14.28 3.49
CA HIS A 326 -13.44 -13.70 4.81
C HIS A 326 -12.52 -12.52 5.10
N LEU A 327 -11.41 -12.34 4.39
CA LEU A 327 -10.58 -11.14 4.50
C LEU A 327 -11.39 -9.88 4.17
N ALA A 328 -12.25 -9.94 3.15
CA ALA A 328 -13.15 -8.85 2.79
C ALA A 328 -14.49 -8.89 3.56
N TYR A 329 -15.04 -10.10 3.82
CA TYR A 329 -16.35 -10.27 4.42
C TYR A 329 -16.38 -10.00 5.93
N ARG A 330 -15.24 -10.17 6.63
CA ARG A 330 -15.09 -9.90 8.08
C ARG A 330 -13.96 -8.90 8.33
N PRO A 331 -14.07 -7.65 7.80
CA PRO A 331 -13.01 -6.66 7.92
C PRO A 331 -12.71 -6.34 9.39
N GLY A 332 -11.43 -6.13 9.70
CA GLY A 332 -10.98 -5.78 11.06
C GLY A 332 -10.92 -6.94 12.06
N VAL A 333 -11.36 -8.14 11.69
CA VAL A 333 -11.19 -9.35 12.53
C VAL A 333 -9.80 -9.94 12.24
N PRO A 334 -8.98 -10.25 13.27
CA PRO A 334 -7.69 -10.91 13.07
C PRO A 334 -7.91 -12.35 12.62
N LEU A 335 -7.80 -12.61 11.32
CA LEU A 335 -8.02 -13.91 10.71
C LEU A 335 -6.73 -14.68 10.43
N VAL A 336 -5.54 -14.08 10.63
CA VAL A 336 -4.25 -14.75 10.39
C VAL A 336 -3.94 -15.66 11.58
N ALA A 337 -3.95 -16.98 11.34
CA ALA A 337 -3.69 -18.02 12.34
C ALA A 337 -2.22 -18.49 12.36
N GLY A 338 -1.48 -18.24 11.29
CA GLY A 338 -0.07 -18.56 11.20
C GLY A 338 0.57 -18.02 9.94
N VAL A 339 1.85 -17.72 10.02
CA VAL A 339 2.65 -17.23 8.89
C VAL A 339 3.96 -18.01 8.83
N TRP A 340 4.31 -18.45 7.63
CA TRP A 340 5.61 -19.04 7.34
C TRP A 340 6.36 -18.17 6.35
N ARG A 341 7.62 -17.95 6.60
CA ARG A 341 8.54 -17.26 5.71
C ARG A 341 9.71 -18.19 5.40
N ASN A 342 9.94 -18.45 4.13
CA ASN A 342 10.97 -19.37 3.66
C ASN A 342 10.90 -20.76 4.38
N GLY A 343 9.68 -21.27 4.53
CA GLY A 343 9.41 -22.57 5.18
C GLY A 343 9.47 -22.56 6.71
N THR A 344 9.88 -21.47 7.34
CA THR A 344 9.95 -21.35 8.80
C THR A 344 8.73 -20.60 9.32
N ARG A 345 8.05 -21.14 10.33
CA ARG A 345 6.94 -20.46 11.00
C ARG A 345 7.47 -19.25 11.78
N VAL A 346 6.87 -18.08 11.52
CA VAL A 346 7.26 -16.80 12.11
C VAL A 346 6.14 -16.14 12.95
N VAL A 347 4.89 -16.64 12.77
CA VAL A 347 3.70 -16.24 13.56
C VAL A 347 2.90 -17.47 13.94
#